data_c2a946f2b6309201c09a656a6fd963ec
#
_entry.id   c2a946f2b6309201c09a656a6fd963ec
#
_cell.length_a   1.000
_cell.length_b   1.000
_cell.length_c   1.000
_cell.angle_alpha   90.00
_cell.angle_beta   90.00
_cell.angle_gamma   90.00
#
_symmetry.space_group_name_H-M   'P 1'
#
loop_
_entity.id
_entity.type
_entity.pdbx_description
1 polymer ?
#
loop_
_entity_poly.entity_id
_entity_poly.type
_entity_poly.pdbx_seq_one_letter_code
_entity_poly.pdbx_strand_id
1 'polypeptide(L)'
;IINPSICKPAIDAALASGLPVWLGLSCGDESEEGDLFAFENSKMKFSETLTTINTNFDAVLLMHSETKNTTKGLQEIKSKWNGHLGAYPHKGTYVRPNWNFDKNYTPEMYSKDMQGWVDQGVRIIGSCCGMGPEYTYELKRRFS
;
A
#
# COMPACT_ATOMS: atom_id res chain seq x y z
N ILE A 1 1.27 3.77 7.56
CA ILE A 1 0.99 5.07 8.24
C ILE A 1 -0.35 5.59 7.79
N ILE A 2 -1.17 5.99 8.75
CA ILE A 2 -2.52 6.51 8.54
C ILE A 2 -2.58 8.00 8.89
N ASN A 3 -1.86 8.43 9.92
CA ASN A 3 -1.83 9.83 10.36
C ASN A 3 -0.39 10.29 10.59
N PRO A 4 0.14 11.21 9.77
CA PRO A 4 1.51 11.69 9.86
C PRO A 4 1.90 12.28 11.21
N SER A 5 1.01 13.06 11.83
CA SER A 5 1.31 13.76 13.09
C SER A 5 1.50 12.81 14.28
N ILE A 6 0.79 11.67 14.27
CA ILE A 6 0.92 10.65 15.33
C ILE A 6 2.13 9.73 15.07
N CYS A 7 2.43 9.46 13.78
CA CYS A 7 3.47 8.51 13.40
C CYS A 7 4.89 9.11 13.41
N LYS A 8 5.03 10.43 13.48
CA LYS A 8 6.36 11.05 13.45
C LYS A 8 7.34 10.51 14.50
N PRO A 9 7.00 10.36 15.79
CA PRO A 9 7.94 9.81 16.76
C PRO A 9 8.39 8.37 16.43
N ALA A 10 7.50 7.54 15.88
CA ALA A 10 7.82 6.18 15.48
C ALA A 10 8.77 6.16 14.27
N ILE A 11 8.56 7.05 13.30
CA ILE A 11 9.45 7.22 12.15
C ILE A 11 10.83 7.67 12.62
N ASP A 12 10.90 8.69 13.47
CA ASP A 12 12.16 9.22 13.99
C ASP A 12 12.95 8.11 14.74
N ALA A 13 12.27 7.33 15.58
CA ALA A 13 12.89 6.21 16.28
C ALA A 13 13.38 5.10 15.32
N ALA A 14 12.61 4.77 14.30
CA ALA A 14 13.02 3.79 13.29
C ALA A 14 14.26 4.25 12.54
N LEU A 15 14.28 5.49 12.08
CA LEU A 15 15.44 6.06 11.36
C LEU A 15 16.68 6.17 12.26
N ALA A 16 16.51 6.44 13.57
CA ALA A 16 17.61 6.49 14.52
C ALA A 16 18.21 5.10 14.85
N SER A 17 17.56 4.01 14.46
CA SER A 17 18.04 2.64 14.70
C SER A 17 19.30 2.28 13.91
N GLY A 18 19.57 2.97 12.81
CA GLY A 18 20.66 2.64 11.87
C GLY A 18 20.38 1.41 10.99
N LEU A 19 19.16 0.85 11.05
CA LEU A 19 18.73 -0.26 10.20
C LEU A 19 18.03 0.27 8.94
N PRO A 20 17.95 -0.53 7.85
CA PRO A 20 17.11 -0.21 6.70
C PRO A 20 15.65 -0.01 7.13
N VAL A 21 15.06 1.10 6.71
CA VAL A 21 13.68 1.47 7.10
C VAL A 21 12.78 1.51 5.88
N TRP A 22 11.70 0.74 5.92
CA TRP A 22 10.65 0.73 4.92
C TRP A 22 9.39 1.43 5.45
N LEU A 23 8.93 2.44 4.71
CA LEU A 23 7.73 3.19 5.06
C LEU A 23 6.50 2.55 4.42
N GLY A 24 5.58 2.03 5.22
CA GLY A 24 4.27 1.54 4.76
C GLY A 24 3.19 2.63 4.87
N LEU A 25 2.51 2.91 3.77
CA LEU A 25 1.39 3.85 3.67
C LEU A 25 0.12 3.11 3.28
N SER A 26 -1.04 3.58 3.74
CA SER A 26 -2.34 2.99 3.44
C SER A 26 -3.32 4.06 2.95
N CYS A 27 -4.00 3.80 1.83
CA CYS A 27 -5.11 4.62 1.35
C CYS A 27 -6.46 3.93 1.57
N GLY A 28 -7.49 4.74 1.72
CA GLY A 28 -8.89 4.35 1.77
C GLY A 28 -9.58 4.51 0.43
N ASP A 29 -10.89 4.74 0.47
CA ASP A 29 -11.71 4.93 -0.72
C ASP A 29 -11.44 6.26 -1.42
N GLU A 30 -11.91 6.34 -2.66
CA GLU A 30 -11.88 7.53 -3.48
C GLU A 30 -13.10 8.39 -3.19
N SER A 31 -12.92 9.72 -3.12
CA SER A 31 -14.01 10.69 -3.02
C SER A 31 -14.75 10.84 -4.36
N GLU A 32 -15.92 11.50 -4.34
CA GLU A 32 -16.66 11.84 -5.57
C GLU A 32 -15.85 12.78 -6.50
N GLU A 33 -14.92 13.54 -5.94
CA GLU A 33 -14.03 14.46 -6.69
C GLU A 33 -12.77 13.74 -7.22
N GLY A 34 -12.59 12.47 -6.91
CA GLY A 34 -11.46 11.69 -7.37
C GLY A 34 -10.22 11.70 -6.46
N ASP A 35 -10.24 12.29 -5.28
CA ASP A 35 -9.14 12.20 -4.32
C ASP A 35 -9.19 10.88 -3.52
N LEU A 36 -8.05 10.26 -3.29
CA LEU A 36 -7.98 9.16 -2.32
C LEU A 36 -7.98 9.72 -0.90
N PHE A 37 -8.74 9.08 -0.02
CA PHE A 37 -8.65 9.33 1.42
C PHE A 37 -7.52 8.51 2.07
N ALA A 38 -7.06 8.95 3.23
CA ALA A 38 -6.26 8.12 4.10
C ALA A 38 -7.12 6.94 4.63
N PHE A 39 -6.49 5.78 4.86
CA PHE A 39 -7.21 4.60 5.32
C PHE A 39 -7.98 4.89 6.62
N GLU A 40 -9.24 4.49 6.67
CA GLU A 40 -10.18 4.75 7.78
C GLU A 40 -10.35 6.23 8.17
N ASN A 41 -9.96 7.17 7.33
CA ASN A 41 -10.08 8.59 7.62
C ASN A 41 -10.57 9.40 6.40
N SER A 42 -11.87 9.49 6.22
CA SER A 42 -12.53 10.24 5.14
C SER A 42 -12.41 11.78 5.26
N LYS A 43 -11.73 12.28 6.30
CA LYS A 43 -11.47 13.72 6.47
C LYS A 43 -10.06 14.12 6.09
N MET A 44 -9.18 13.15 5.79
CA MET A 44 -7.80 13.38 5.42
C MET A 44 -7.56 12.79 4.03
N LYS A 45 -6.99 13.58 3.13
CA LYS A 45 -6.56 13.07 1.82
C LYS A 45 -5.32 12.18 1.98
N PHE A 46 -5.22 11.15 1.15
CA PHE A 46 -4.03 10.28 1.13
C PHE A 46 -2.75 11.08 0.82
N SER A 47 -2.85 12.09 -0.05
CA SER A 47 -1.75 13.00 -0.37
C SER A 47 -1.15 13.70 0.86
N GLU A 48 -1.92 13.90 1.93
CA GLU A 48 -1.41 14.46 3.18
C GLU A 48 -0.50 13.48 3.92
N THR A 49 -0.75 12.17 3.81
CA THR A 49 0.11 11.14 4.40
C THR A 49 1.48 11.09 3.71
N LEU A 50 1.55 11.51 2.44
CA LEU A 50 2.80 11.53 1.67
C LEU A 50 3.81 12.55 2.18
N THR A 51 3.38 13.49 3.03
CA THR A 51 4.29 14.45 3.69
C THR A 51 5.28 13.76 4.65
N THR A 52 5.03 12.50 5.03
CA THR A 52 5.96 11.68 5.81
C THR A 52 7.13 11.15 4.99
N ILE A 53 7.02 11.13 3.66
CA ILE A 53 8.08 10.63 2.78
C ILE A 53 9.27 11.58 2.82
N ASN A 54 10.44 11.02 3.08
CA ASN A 54 11.72 11.71 3.00
C ASN A 54 12.79 10.78 2.40
N THR A 55 13.98 11.29 2.14
CA THR A 55 15.06 10.57 1.46
C THR A 55 15.77 9.52 2.32
N ASN A 56 15.42 9.39 3.59
CA ASN A 56 16.09 8.49 4.54
C ASN A 56 15.45 7.09 4.60
N PHE A 57 14.41 6.83 3.82
CA PHE A 57 13.82 5.50 3.71
C PHE A 57 14.51 4.69 2.62
N ASP A 58 14.63 3.37 2.83
CA ASP A 58 15.14 2.43 1.82
C ASP A 58 14.04 2.01 0.85
N ALA A 59 12.79 2.00 1.28
CA ALA A 59 11.64 1.72 0.44
C ALA A 59 10.37 2.44 0.94
N VAL A 60 9.45 2.72 0.03
CA VAL A 60 8.09 3.16 0.35
C VAL A 60 7.10 2.18 -0.28
N LEU A 61 6.13 1.74 0.52
CA LEU A 61 5.19 0.72 0.12
C LEU A 61 3.75 1.19 0.32
N LEU A 62 2.89 0.92 -0.67
CA LEU A 62 1.45 0.98 -0.48
C LEU A 62 0.98 -0.37 0.07
N MET A 63 0.45 -0.35 1.26
CA MET A 63 0.03 -1.53 2.00
C MET A 63 -1.42 -1.39 2.48
N HIS A 64 -2.05 -2.52 2.81
CA HIS A 64 -3.32 -2.53 3.53
C HIS A 64 -4.35 -1.55 2.94
N SER A 65 -4.41 -1.51 1.62
CA SER A 65 -5.34 -0.72 0.81
C SER A 65 -6.11 -1.67 -0.11
N GLU A 66 -7.32 -1.32 -0.50
CA GLU A 66 -8.07 -2.15 -1.45
C GLU A 66 -7.38 -2.20 -2.82
N THR A 67 -7.41 -3.36 -3.47
CA THR A 67 -6.77 -3.55 -4.78
C THR A 67 -7.26 -2.55 -5.82
N LYS A 68 -8.55 -2.18 -5.81
CA LYS A 68 -9.12 -1.18 -6.73
C LYS A 68 -8.47 0.20 -6.62
N ASN A 69 -8.00 0.60 -5.43
CA ASN A 69 -7.40 1.90 -5.15
C ASN A 69 -5.86 1.90 -5.27
N THR A 70 -5.26 0.70 -5.40
CA THR A 70 -3.81 0.52 -5.34
C THR A 70 -3.08 1.23 -6.47
N THR A 71 -3.58 1.16 -7.71
CA THR A 71 -2.95 1.82 -8.86
C THR A 71 -2.82 3.33 -8.63
N LYS A 72 -3.90 3.97 -8.19
CA LYS A 72 -3.92 5.41 -7.94
C LYS A 72 -3.02 5.79 -6.76
N GLY A 73 -3.08 5.03 -5.66
CA GLY A 73 -2.22 5.26 -4.50
C GLY A 73 -0.73 5.14 -4.83
N LEU A 74 -0.35 4.18 -5.68
CA LEU A 74 1.03 4.05 -6.16
C LEU A 74 1.45 5.24 -7.04
N GLN A 75 0.57 5.76 -7.89
CA GLN A 75 0.85 6.95 -8.70
C GLN A 75 1.08 8.19 -7.82
N GLU A 76 0.27 8.38 -6.78
CA GLU A 76 0.48 9.46 -5.82
C GLU A 76 1.81 9.32 -5.08
N ILE A 77 2.17 8.12 -4.60
CA ILE A 77 3.49 7.88 -3.97
C ILE A 77 4.61 8.22 -4.94
N LYS A 78 4.53 7.78 -6.19
CA LYS A 78 5.56 8.07 -7.22
C LYS A 78 5.75 9.55 -7.50
N SER A 79 4.75 10.38 -7.27
CA SER A 79 4.88 11.84 -7.40
C SER A 79 5.82 12.46 -6.35
N LYS A 80 6.13 11.73 -5.27
CA LYS A 80 6.95 12.16 -4.14
C LYS A 80 8.17 11.26 -3.87
N TRP A 81 8.21 10.07 -4.48
CA TRP A 81 9.21 9.06 -4.19
C TRP A 81 9.76 8.41 -5.46
N ASN A 82 11.10 8.39 -5.58
CA ASN A 82 11.82 7.82 -6.72
C ASN A 82 12.66 6.57 -6.36
N GLY A 83 12.65 6.14 -5.09
CA GLY A 83 13.37 4.96 -4.62
C GLY A 83 12.59 3.66 -4.81
N HIS A 84 12.95 2.63 -4.05
CA HIS A 84 12.29 1.34 -4.11
C HIS A 84 10.81 1.46 -3.73
N LEU A 85 9.92 0.99 -4.61
CA LEU A 85 8.48 1.03 -4.46
C LEU A 85 7.92 -0.37 -4.24
N GLY A 86 7.01 -0.50 -3.27
CA GLY A 86 6.35 -1.77 -2.99
C GLY A 86 4.84 -1.69 -2.98
N ALA A 87 4.19 -2.86 -3.16
CA ALA A 87 2.75 -3.03 -3.06
C ALA A 87 2.39 -4.36 -2.39
N TYR A 88 1.54 -4.31 -1.35
CA TYR A 88 0.90 -5.47 -0.76
C TYR A 88 -0.49 -5.11 -0.21
N PRO A 89 -1.44 -4.88 -1.14
CA PRO A 89 -2.82 -4.55 -0.80
C PRO A 89 -3.57 -5.73 -0.20
N HIS A 90 -4.77 -5.47 0.33
CA HIS A 90 -5.70 -6.49 0.77
C HIS A 90 -6.81 -6.71 -0.24
N LYS A 91 -7.51 -7.86 -0.15
CA LYS A 91 -8.74 -8.08 -0.90
C LYS A 91 -9.97 -7.82 -0.04
N GLY A 92 -11.03 -7.28 -0.67
CA GLY A 92 -12.28 -6.97 0.00
C GLY A 92 -12.26 -5.65 0.74
N THR A 93 -13.35 -5.39 1.46
CA THR A 93 -13.62 -4.12 2.11
C THR A 93 -13.64 -4.29 3.63
N TYR A 94 -13.00 -3.38 4.33
CA TYR A 94 -13.09 -3.31 5.79
C TYR A 94 -14.17 -2.31 6.20
N VAL A 95 -15.21 -2.82 6.85
CA VAL A 95 -16.26 -2.02 7.51
C VAL A 95 -16.25 -2.38 8.98
N ARG A 96 -15.70 -1.48 9.79
CA ARG A 96 -15.48 -1.68 11.23
C ARG A 96 -16.70 -2.27 11.95
N PRO A 97 -16.57 -3.36 12.69
CA PRO A 97 -15.33 -4.10 12.99
C PRO A 97 -15.06 -5.31 12.06
N ASN A 98 -15.73 -5.43 10.92
CA ASN A 98 -15.76 -6.64 10.11
C ASN A 98 -15.05 -6.48 8.76
N TRP A 99 -14.47 -7.59 8.32
CA TRP A 99 -13.95 -7.76 6.96
C TRP A 99 -14.98 -8.43 6.06
N ASN A 100 -15.18 -7.88 4.86
CA ASN A 100 -15.94 -8.49 3.77
C ASN A 100 -14.96 -8.87 2.65
N PHE A 101 -14.39 -10.07 2.72
CA PHE A 101 -13.44 -10.54 1.72
C PHE A 101 -14.15 -10.97 0.45
N ASP A 102 -13.68 -10.46 -0.71
CA ASP A 102 -14.18 -10.89 -2.01
C ASP A 102 -13.71 -12.32 -2.32
N LYS A 103 -14.65 -13.27 -2.28
CA LYS A 103 -14.37 -14.68 -2.55
C LYS A 103 -14.06 -14.98 -4.01
N ASN A 104 -14.45 -14.08 -4.93
CA ASN A 104 -14.23 -14.25 -6.37
C ASN A 104 -12.88 -13.70 -6.83
N TYR A 105 -12.20 -12.92 -6.01
CA TYR A 105 -10.87 -12.39 -6.33
C TYR A 105 -9.80 -13.47 -6.09
N THR A 106 -9.35 -14.09 -7.17
CA THR A 106 -8.46 -15.27 -7.15
C THR A 106 -6.98 -14.89 -7.13
N PRO A 107 -6.06 -15.83 -6.78
CA PRO A 107 -4.62 -15.59 -6.88
C PRO A 107 -4.16 -15.17 -8.29
N GLU A 108 -4.76 -15.75 -9.33
CA GLU A 108 -4.44 -15.42 -10.73
C GLU A 108 -4.85 -13.99 -11.07
N MET A 109 -6.04 -13.54 -10.62
CA MET A 109 -6.48 -12.16 -10.80
C MET A 109 -5.53 -11.20 -10.10
N TYR A 110 -5.17 -11.52 -8.85
CA TYR A 110 -4.23 -10.73 -8.08
C TYR A 110 -2.85 -10.63 -8.75
N SER A 111 -2.32 -11.75 -9.23
CA SER A 111 -1.01 -11.75 -9.91
C SER A 111 -1.03 -10.96 -11.22
N LYS A 112 -2.19 -10.87 -11.88
CA LYS A 112 -2.38 -10.03 -13.08
C LYS A 112 -2.39 -8.55 -12.73
N ASP A 113 -3.10 -8.16 -11.66
CA ASP A 113 -3.08 -6.76 -11.18
C ASP A 113 -1.67 -6.38 -10.73
N MET A 114 -0.98 -7.27 -10.01
CA MET A 114 0.40 -7.07 -9.60
C MET A 114 1.34 -6.87 -10.79
N GLN A 115 1.13 -7.58 -11.91
CA GLN A 115 1.91 -7.34 -13.13
C GLN A 115 1.80 -5.89 -13.58
N GLY A 116 0.58 -5.34 -13.60
CA GLY A 116 0.37 -3.93 -13.96
C GLY A 116 1.11 -2.95 -13.04
N TRP A 117 1.25 -3.28 -11.74
CA TRP A 117 2.02 -2.45 -10.81
C TRP A 117 3.52 -2.63 -10.95
N VAL A 118 3.99 -3.85 -11.25
CA VAL A 118 5.41 -4.14 -11.58
C VAL A 118 5.83 -3.37 -12.83
N ASP A 119 4.97 -3.33 -13.84
CA ASP A 119 5.22 -2.57 -15.07
C ASP A 119 5.31 -1.05 -14.80
N GLN A 120 4.63 -0.57 -13.75
CA GLN A 120 4.72 0.81 -13.27
C GLN A 120 5.92 1.07 -12.33
N GLY A 121 6.76 0.08 -12.07
CA GLY A 121 8.00 0.25 -11.30
C GLY A 121 7.98 -0.30 -9.89
N VAL A 122 6.92 -1.00 -9.46
CA VAL A 122 6.92 -1.74 -8.19
C VAL A 122 7.96 -2.86 -8.24
N ARG A 123 8.76 -3.00 -7.18
CA ARG A 123 9.83 -4.01 -7.06
C ARG A 123 9.71 -4.88 -5.81
N ILE A 124 8.93 -4.45 -4.84
CA ILE A 124 8.64 -5.21 -3.62
C ILE A 124 7.17 -5.59 -3.68
N ILE A 125 6.89 -6.89 -3.72
CA ILE A 125 5.54 -7.40 -3.89
C ILE A 125 5.18 -8.37 -2.77
N GLY A 126 3.92 -8.36 -2.36
CA GLY A 126 3.40 -9.23 -1.31
C GLY A 126 1.88 -9.25 -1.29
N SER A 127 1.31 -9.84 -0.26
CA SER A 127 -0.13 -9.90 -0.03
C SER A 127 -0.47 -9.53 1.41
N CYS A 128 -1.71 -9.09 1.65
CA CYS A 128 -2.18 -8.67 2.96
C CYS A 128 -3.49 -9.39 3.33
N CYS A 129 -4.38 -8.73 4.08
CA CYS A 129 -5.58 -9.32 4.64
C CYS A 129 -6.49 -9.96 3.58
N GLY A 130 -7.04 -11.13 3.92
CA GLY A 130 -7.90 -11.92 3.03
C GLY A 130 -7.17 -12.71 1.94
N MET A 131 -5.86 -12.61 1.84
CA MET A 131 -5.04 -13.33 0.88
C MET A 131 -4.14 -14.33 1.61
N GLY A 132 -4.41 -15.62 1.44
CA GLY A 132 -3.65 -16.71 2.06
C GLY A 132 -2.34 -17.03 1.31
N PRO A 133 -1.66 -18.11 1.74
CA PRO A 133 -0.38 -18.52 1.14
C PRO A 133 -0.46 -18.77 -0.38
N GLU A 134 -1.62 -19.14 -0.90
CA GLU A 134 -1.86 -19.40 -2.32
C GLU A 134 -1.63 -18.16 -3.19
N TYR A 135 -1.90 -16.94 -2.67
CA TYR A 135 -1.61 -15.69 -3.36
C TYR A 135 -0.10 -15.45 -3.46
N THR A 136 0.62 -15.64 -2.37
CA THR A 136 2.09 -15.49 -2.36
C THR A 136 2.76 -16.56 -3.23
N TYR A 137 2.24 -17.80 -3.24
CA TYR A 137 2.72 -18.85 -4.11
C TYR A 137 2.55 -18.47 -5.60
N GLU A 138 1.40 -17.94 -5.98
CA GLU A 138 1.14 -17.49 -7.34
C GLU A 138 2.04 -16.32 -7.76
N LEU A 139 2.27 -15.36 -6.85
CA LEU A 139 3.25 -14.28 -7.10
C LEU A 139 4.65 -14.85 -7.33
N LYS A 140 5.09 -15.79 -6.50
CA LYS A 140 6.38 -16.45 -6.69
C LYS A 140 6.45 -17.15 -8.04
N ARG A 141 5.42 -17.92 -8.42
CA ARG A 141 5.36 -18.64 -9.70
C ARG A 141 5.47 -17.69 -10.90
N ARG A 142 4.90 -16.51 -10.80
CA ARG A 142 4.83 -15.54 -11.91
C ARG A 142 6.06 -14.65 -12.02
N PHE A 143 6.68 -14.28 -10.91
CA PHE A 143 7.74 -13.26 -10.84
C PHE A 143 9.13 -13.80 -10.45
N SER A 144 9.30 -15.12 -10.39
CA SER A 144 10.61 -15.78 -10.11
C SER A 144 11.28 -16.28 -11.35
#